data_c5ab28d907d2dc07bcbf753e4b09280f
#
_entry.id   c5ab28d907d2dc07bcbf753e4b09280f
#
_cell.length_a   1.000
_cell.length_b   1.000
_cell.length_c   1.000
_cell.angle_alpha   90.00
_cell.angle_beta   90.00
_cell.angle_gamma   90.00
#
_symmetry.space_group_name_H-M   'P 1'
#
loop_
_entity.id
_entity.type
_entity.pdbx_description
1 polymer ?
#
loop_
_entity_poly.entity_id
_entity_poly.type
_entity_poly.pdbx_seq_one_letter_code
_entity_poly.pdbx_strand_id
1 'polypeptide(L)'
;MIHSSEISKLAHKFGLGDRTIEKDYILTWVLHAISNSPLNDQMVFKGGTAIKKMYIPEYRFSEDLDFTLLDSALTNAVLESSIEALFPWLRREANLTLEIRKVDVHSSGNPAFYLNYIGPLQGHISSRFLKMDFSVGTNPQVHLG
;
A
#
# COMPACT_ATOMS: atom_id res chain seq x y z
N MET A 1 7.94 -11.70 -9.56
CA MET A 1 6.46 -11.66 -9.50
C MET A 1 5.91 -13.07 -9.65
N ILE A 2 4.96 -13.44 -8.81
CA ILE A 2 4.37 -14.77 -8.91
C ILE A 2 3.51 -14.89 -10.17
N HIS A 3 3.27 -16.13 -10.58
CA HIS A 3 2.47 -16.40 -11.77
C HIS A 3 0.97 -16.22 -11.46
N SER A 4 0.19 -15.85 -12.49
CA SER A 4 -1.26 -15.66 -12.35
C SER A 4 -1.97 -16.92 -11.84
N SER A 5 -1.44 -18.10 -12.18
CA SER A 5 -2.01 -19.36 -11.70
C SER A 5 -1.91 -19.51 -10.17
N GLU A 6 -0.89 -18.94 -9.55
CA GLU A 6 -0.77 -18.94 -8.09
C GLU A 6 -1.82 -18.04 -7.45
N ILE A 7 -2.13 -16.92 -8.10
CA ILE A 7 -3.21 -16.02 -7.66
C ILE A 7 -4.54 -16.79 -7.67
N SER A 8 -4.83 -17.50 -8.75
CA SER A 8 -6.06 -18.26 -8.88
C SER A 8 -6.18 -19.38 -7.84
N LYS A 9 -5.06 -20.07 -7.55
CA LYS A 9 -5.04 -21.09 -6.51
C LYS A 9 -5.37 -20.52 -5.14
N LEU A 10 -4.77 -19.39 -4.79
CA LEU A 10 -5.03 -18.73 -3.51
C LEU A 10 -6.47 -18.21 -3.44
N ALA A 11 -6.97 -17.66 -4.54
CA ALA A 11 -8.35 -17.20 -4.61
C ALA A 11 -9.34 -18.33 -4.33
N HIS A 12 -9.10 -19.48 -4.96
CA HIS A 12 -9.92 -20.66 -4.73
C HIS A 12 -9.82 -21.14 -3.28
N LYS A 13 -8.61 -21.21 -2.74
CA LYS A 13 -8.37 -21.66 -1.38
C LYS A 13 -9.11 -20.81 -0.34
N PHE A 14 -9.10 -19.50 -0.52
CA PHE A 14 -9.71 -18.57 0.44
C PHE A 14 -11.14 -18.17 0.09
N GLY A 15 -11.68 -18.65 -1.03
CA GLY A 15 -13.03 -18.27 -1.45
C GLY A 15 -13.14 -16.81 -1.83
N LEU A 16 -12.10 -16.22 -2.41
CA LEU A 16 -12.04 -14.82 -2.78
C LEU A 16 -11.81 -14.67 -4.29
N GLY A 17 -12.03 -13.46 -4.81
CA GLY A 17 -11.77 -13.18 -6.21
C GLY A 17 -10.28 -13.03 -6.49
N ASP A 18 -9.89 -13.33 -7.72
CA ASP A 18 -8.49 -13.21 -8.16
C ASP A 18 -7.96 -11.79 -7.93
N ARG A 19 -8.76 -10.77 -8.21
CA ARG A 19 -8.35 -9.37 -8.06
C ARG A 19 -8.10 -8.99 -6.61
N THR A 20 -8.85 -9.58 -5.69
CA THR A 20 -8.66 -9.35 -4.26
C THR A 20 -7.32 -9.92 -3.80
N ILE A 21 -7.00 -11.13 -4.26
CA ILE A 21 -5.72 -11.78 -3.94
C ILE A 21 -4.57 -10.99 -4.58
N GLU A 22 -4.71 -10.58 -5.84
CA GLU A 22 -3.68 -9.80 -6.50
C GLU A 22 -3.43 -8.50 -5.76
N LYS A 23 -4.49 -7.78 -5.37
CA LYS A 23 -4.35 -6.52 -4.64
C LYS A 23 -3.63 -6.72 -3.33
N ASP A 24 -3.97 -7.78 -2.60
CA ASP A 24 -3.29 -8.12 -1.36
C ASP A 24 -1.80 -8.38 -1.58
N TYR A 25 -1.46 -9.07 -2.66
CA TYR A 25 -0.08 -9.31 -3.06
C TYR A 25 0.66 -7.98 -3.33
N ILE A 26 0.02 -7.07 -4.07
CA ILE A 26 0.59 -5.74 -4.35
C ILE A 26 0.78 -4.95 -3.06
N LEU A 27 -0.23 -4.93 -2.18
CA LEU A 27 -0.14 -4.22 -0.90
C LEU A 27 1.03 -4.73 -0.06
N THR A 28 1.24 -6.04 -0.06
CA THR A 28 2.35 -6.65 0.68
C THR A 28 3.69 -6.15 0.16
N TRP A 29 3.85 -6.08 -1.16
CA TRP A 29 5.08 -5.59 -1.76
C TRP A 29 5.29 -4.09 -1.51
N VAL A 30 4.22 -3.30 -1.54
CA VAL A 30 4.31 -1.87 -1.21
C VAL A 30 4.79 -1.68 0.23
N LEU A 31 4.24 -2.45 1.18
CA LEU A 31 4.68 -2.39 2.57
C LEU A 31 6.16 -2.78 2.69
N HIS A 32 6.58 -3.79 1.95
CA HIS A 32 7.96 -4.22 1.94
C HIS A 32 8.89 -3.14 1.37
N ALA A 33 8.46 -2.48 0.31
CA ALA A 33 9.21 -1.36 -0.26
C ALA A 33 9.37 -0.22 0.75
N ILE A 34 8.29 0.12 1.45
CA ILE A 34 8.33 1.16 2.48
C ILE A 34 9.30 0.79 3.58
N SER A 35 9.30 -0.47 4.03
CA SER A 35 10.18 -0.92 5.10
C SER A 35 11.67 -0.85 4.71
N ASN A 36 11.96 -0.84 3.42
CA ASN A 36 13.31 -0.70 2.88
C ASN A 36 13.62 0.73 2.41
N SER A 37 12.82 1.70 2.81
CA SER A 37 12.96 3.09 2.41
C SER A 37 13.03 4.00 3.63
N PRO A 38 13.46 5.28 3.45
CA PRO A 38 13.44 6.25 4.54
C PRO A 38 12.06 6.53 5.10
N LEU A 39 10.99 6.25 4.35
CA LEU A 39 9.63 6.43 4.84
C LEU A 39 9.34 5.60 6.08
N ASN A 40 10.02 4.47 6.24
CA ASN A 40 9.77 3.59 7.38
C ASN A 40 9.94 4.29 8.73
N ASP A 41 10.83 5.27 8.80
CA ASP A 41 11.09 6.01 10.03
C ASP A 41 10.15 7.21 10.22
N GLN A 42 9.37 7.54 9.22
CA GLN A 42 8.55 8.75 9.18
C GLN A 42 7.07 8.50 9.38
N MET A 43 6.66 7.24 9.43
CA MET A 43 5.25 6.91 9.55
C MET A 43 5.03 5.56 10.22
N VAL A 44 3.83 5.40 10.75
CA VAL A 44 3.38 4.14 11.37
C VAL A 44 2.23 3.60 10.53
N PHE A 45 2.34 2.33 10.16
CA PHE A 45 1.26 1.64 9.49
C PHE A 45 0.16 1.29 10.48
N LYS A 46 -1.06 1.73 10.18
CA LYS A 46 -2.24 1.39 10.99
C LYS A 46 -2.91 0.15 10.43
N GLY A 47 -3.05 -0.81 11.27
CA GLY A 47 -3.84 -1.69 10.98
C GLY A 47 -4.18 -3.02 10.69
N GLY A 48 -5.34 -3.18 10.12
CA GLY A 48 -5.92 -4.47 9.84
C GLY A 48 -5.16 -5.31 8.83
N THR A 49 -4.55 -4.68 7.83
CA THR A 49 -3.82 -5.41 6.79
C THR A 49 -2.59 -6.12 7.37
N ALA A 50 -1.81 -5.42 8.21
CA ALA A 50 -0.63 -6.03 8.82
C ALA A 50 -1.01 -7.20 9.73
N ILE A 51 -2.06 -7.03 10.52
CA ILE A 51 -2.54 -8.08 11.43
C ILE A 51 -2.97 -9.32 10.63
N LYS A 52 -3.71 -9.13 9.57
CA LYS A 52 -4.18 -10.24 8.74
C LYS A 52 -3.04 -11.03 8.16
N LYS A 53 -2.03 -10.36 7.66
CA LYS A 53 -0.89 -11.05 7.03
C LYS A 53 -0.08 -11.86 8.02
N MET A 54 -0.10 -11.47 9.28
CA MET A 54 0.68 -12.15 10.31
C MET A 54 -0.06 -13.30 10.98
N TYR A 55 -1.37 -13.15 11.20
CA TYR A 55 -2.06 -14.05 12.11
C TYR A 55 -3.33 -14.71 11.57
N ILE A 56 -4.02 -14.11 10.60
CA ILE A 56 -5.34 -14.58 10.19
C ILE A 56 -5.41 -14.67 8.65
N PRO A 57 -4.80 -15.71 8.08
CA PRO A 57 -4.73 -15.82 6.61
C PRO A 57 -6.09 -16.00 5.94
N GLU A 58 -7.08 -16.60 6.61
CA GLU A 58 -8.42 -16.78 6.05
C GLU A 58 -9.37 -15.61 6.35
N TYR A 59 -8.89 -14.59 7.03
CA TYR A 59 -9.68 -13.40 7.32
C TYR A 59 -9.82 -12.54 6.06
N ARG A 60 -10.84 -11.66 6.06
CA ARG A 60 -11.08 -10.77 4.93
C ARG A 60 -9.87 -9.84 4.71
N PHE A 61 -9.35 -9.80 3.49
CA PHE A 61 -8.20 -8.97 3.15
C PHE A 61 -8.60 -7.49 3.07
N SER A 62 -7.70 -6.61 3.52
CA SER A 62 -7.88 -5.17 3.35
C SER A 62 -7.59 -4.76 1.92
N GLU A 63 -8.24 -3.67 1.50
CA GLU A 63 -8.06 -3.14 0.17
C GLU A 63 -7.22 -1.87 0.14
N ASP A 64 -7.00 -1.23 1.29
CA ASP A 64 -6.30 0.04 1.38
C ASP A 64 -5.25 0.00 2.48
N LEU A 65 -4.29 0.92 2.38
CA LEU A 65 -3.25 1.11 3.38
C LEU A 65 -3.47 2.43 4.11
N ASP A 66 -3.46 2.38 5.42
CA ASP A 66 -3.59 3.56 6.27
C ASP A 66 -2.32 3.79 7.08
N PHE A 67 -1.83 5.02 7.05
CA PHE A 67 -0.61 5.38 7.76
C PHE A 67 -0.83 6.61 8.63
N THR A 68 -0.12 6.67 9.75
CA THR A 68 -0.01 7.88 10.55
C THR A 68 1.38 8.45 10.38
N LEU A 69 1.46 9.71 9.96
CA LEU A 69 2.72 10.42 9.83
C LEU A 69 3.22 10.82 11.22
N LEU A 70 4.50 10.57 11.47
CA LEU A 70 5.14 10.92 12.74
C LEU A 70 5.67 12.36 12.72
N ASP A 71 5.96 12.87 11.51
CA ASP A 71 6.50 14.21 11.33
C ASP A 71 5.49 15.07 10.58
N SER A 72 4.88 16.01 11.29
CA SER A 72 3.89 16.91 10.69
C SER A 72 4.51 17.91 9.71
N ALA A 73 5.83 18.05 9.71
CA ALA A 73 6.52 18.91 8.76
C ALA A 73 6.72 18.24 7.39
N LEU A 74 6.42 16.95 7.28
CA LEU A 74 6.51 16.24 6.01
C LEU A 74 5.41 16.75 5.08
N THR A 75 5.81 17.45 4.03
CA THR A 75 4.84 18.03 3.10
C THR A 75 4.27 16.98 2.16
N ASN A 76 3.10 17.30 1.58
CA ASN A 76 2.48 16.40 0.62
C ASN A 76 3.37 16.19 -0.60
N ALA A 77 4.09 17.23 -1.03
CA ALA A 77 5.01 17.12 -2.17
C ALA A 77 6.18 16.18 -1.88
N VAL A 78 6.75 16.27 -0.69
CA VAL A 78 7.83 15.36 -0.27
C VAL A 78 7.32 13.95 -0.16
N LEU A 79 6.13 13.77 0.41
CA LEU A 79 5.51 12.46 0.55
C LEU A 79 5.25 11.82 -0.82
N GLU A 80 4.73 12.60 -1.77
CA GLU A 80 4.50 12.13 -3.14
C GLU A 80 5.81 11.67 -3.79
N SER A 81 6.86 12.49 -3.69
CA SER A 81 8.17 12.13 -4.23
C SER A 81 8.73 10.87 -3.59
N SER A 82 8.52 10.72 -2.28
CA SER A 82 8.99 9.54 -1.55
C SER A 82 8.25 8.28 -1.98
N ILE A 83 6.96 8.39 -2.26
CA ILE A 83 6.16 7.28 -2.78
C ILE A 83 6.63 6.91 -4.19
N GLU A 84 6.83 7.91 -5.05
CA GLU A 84 7.34 7.66 -6.41
C GLU A 84 8.69 6.99 -6.41
N ALA A 85 9.53 7.28 -5.42
CA ALA A 85 10.84 6.67 -5.30
C ALA A 85 10.77 5.16 -4.99
N LEU A 86 9.62 4.66 -4.54
CA LEU A 86 9.43 3.23 -4.32
C LEU A 86 9.24 2.45 -5.62
N PHE A 87 8.77 3.12 -6.68
CA PHE A 87 8.37 2.43 -7.91
C PHE A 87 9.52 1.74 -8.63
N PRO A 88 10.71 2.37 -8.81
CA PRO A 88 11.84 1.65 -9.42
C PRO A 88 12.26 0.41 -8.61
N TRP A 89 12.21 0.50 -7.29
CA TRP A 89 12.55 -0.63 -6.44
C TRP A 89 11.54 -1.78 -6.62
N LEU A 90 10.25 -1.45 -6.68
CA LEU A 90 9.20 -2.44 -6.90
C LEU A 90 9.32 -3.07 -8.29
N ARG A 91 9.70 -2.30 -9.29
CA ARG A 91 9.92 -2.82 -10.63
C ARG A 91 11.09 -3.79 -10.65
N ARG A 92 12.18 -3.44 -9.99
CA ARG A 92 13.39 -4.26 -9.95
C ARG A 92 13.19 -5.53 -9.14
N GLU A 93 12.60 -5.41 -7.94
CA GLU A 93 12.50 -6.52 -7.01
C GLU A 93 11.33 -7.46 -7.27
N ALA A 94 10.23 -6.93 -7.79
CA ALA A 94 8.99 -7.70 -7.92
C ALA A 94 8.39 -7.64 -9.33
N ASN A 95 9.01 -6.92 -10.25
CA ASN A 95 8.49 -6.70 -11.59
C ASN A 95 7.07 -6.11 -11.58
N LEU A 96 6.79 -5.25 -10.61
CA LEU A 96 5.52 -4.56 -10.49
C LEU A 96 5.61 -3.16 -11.08
N THR A 97 4.58 -2.75 -11.80
CA THR A 97 4.47 -1.40 -12.35
C THR A 97 3.41 -0.65 -11.57
N LEU A 98 3.79 0.50 -11.02
CA LEU A 98 2.87 1.37 -10.30
C LEU A 98 3.05 2.80 -10.78
N GLU A 99 1.96 3.56 -10.72
CA GLU A 99 1.98 5.00 -10.97
C GLU A 99 0.92 5.68 -10.12
N ILE A 100 1.15 6.95 -9.79
CA ILE A 100 0.15 7.72 -9.06
C ILE A 100 -0.96 8.12 -10.04
N ARG A 101 -2.18 7.68 -9.73
CA ARG A 101 -3.36 8.01 -10.51
C ARG A 101 -3.87 9.40 -10.16
N LYS A 102 -3.98 9.68 -8.86
CA LYS A 102 -4.43 10.98 -8.37
C LYS A 102 -4.08 11.12 -6.90
N VAL A 103 -4.12 12.35 -6.43
CA VAL A 103 -3.95 12.68 -5.02
C VAL A 103 -5.18 13.45 -4.58
N ASP A 104 -5.87 12.95 -3.55
CA ASP A 104 -6.97 13.66 -2.92
C ASP A 104 -6.46 14.26 -1.62
N VAL A 105 -6.75 15.54 -1.40
CA VAL A 105 -6.35 16.21 -0.16
C VAL A 105 -7.61 16.40 0.69
N HIS A 106 -7.60 15.84 1.91
CA HIS A 106 -8.71 15.97 2.84
C HIS A 106 -8.81 17.39 3.37
N SER A 107 -9.95 17.72 3.98
CA SER A 107 -10.14 19.04 4.58
C SER A 107 -9.10 19.37 5.65
N SER A 108 -8.52 18.34 6.26
CA SER A 108 -7.42 18.49 7.23
C SER A 108 -6.08 18.82 6.58
N GLY A 109 -5.97 18.74 5.25
CA GLY A 109 -4.72 18.92 4.53
C GLY A 109 -3.94 17.63 4.29
N ASN A 110 -4.38 16.52 4.87
CA ASN A 110 -3.70 15.22 4.72
C ASN A 110 -4.08 14.59 3.39
N PRO A 111 -3.13 13.91 2.71
CA PRO A 111 -3.39 13.36 1.38
C PRO A 111 -3.81 11.89 1.42
N ALA A 112 -4.53 11.50 0.37
CA ALA A 112 -4.73 10.11 0.01
C ALA A 112 -4.21 9.93 -1.41
N PHE A 113 -3.34 8.96 -1.60
CA PHE A 113 -2.75 8.67 -2.91
C PHE A 113 -3.42 7.43 -3.50
N TYR A 114 -3.83 7.55 -4.75
CA TYR A 114 -4.41 6.43 -5.50
C TYR A 114 -3.37 5.98 -6.51
N LEU A 115 -2.95 4.72 -6.41
CA LEU A 115 -1.91 4.15 -7.25
C LEU A 115 -2.52 3.12 -8.20
N ASN A 116 -2.34 3.32 -9.50
CA ASN A 116 -2.64 2.28 -10.46
C ASN A 116 -1.50 1.27 -10.48
N TYR A 117 -1.82 0.01 -10.77
CA TYR A 117 -0.79 -1.03 -10.80
C TYR A 117 -1.05 -2.08 -11.86
N ILE A 118 0.04 -2.73 -12.29
CA ILE A 118 0.02 -3.95 -13.08
C ILE A 118 0.75 -5.00 -12.26
N GLY A 119 0.08 -6.09 -11.97
CA GLY A 119 0.59 -7.20 -11.20
C GLY A 119 0.45 -8.52 -11.92
N PRO A 120 0.42 -9.64 -11.19
CA PRO A 120 0.41 -10.98 -11.78
C PRO A 120 -0.74 -11.26 -12.76
N LEU A 121 -1.87 -10.61 -12.59
CA LEU A 121 -3.01 -10.79 -13.51
C LEU A 121 -2.86 -10.00 -14.80
N GLN A 122 -1.82 -9.17 -14.89
CA GLN A 122 -1.55 -8.34 -16.06
C GLN A 122 -2.69 -7.36 -16.34
N GLY A 123 -2.88 -6.95 -17.59
CA GLY A 123 -3.96 -6.05 -17.96
C GLY A 123 -3.53 -4.61 -18.07
N HIS A 124 -4.50 -3.71 -18.16
CA HIS A 124 -4.26 -2.28 -18.32
C HIS A 124 -3.91 -1.62 -16.99
N ILE A 125 -2.93 -0.69 -17.00
CA ILE A 125 -2.54 0.01 -15.79
C ILE A 125 -3.69 0.79 -15.15
N SER A 126 -4.60 1.31 -15.98
CA SER A 126 -5.73 2.10 -15.47
C SER A 126 -6.88 1.28 -14.91
N SER A 127 -6.84 -0.05 -15.01
CA SER A 127 -7.99 -0.88 -14.64
C SER A 127 -8.08 -1.19 -13.16
N ARG A 128 -6.99 -1.08 -12.41
CA ARG A 128 -6.96 -1.42 -10.99
C ARG A 128 -6.14 -0.41 -10.21
N PHE A 129 -6.55 -0.14 -9.00
CA PHE A 129 -5.82 0.79 -8.14
C PHE A 129 -5.91 0.39 -6.68
N LEU A 130 -4.97 0.92 -5.90
CA LEU A 130 -4.99 0.85 -4.45
C LEU A 130 -4.92 2.27 -3.87
N LYS A 131 -5.31 2.41 -2.61
CA LYS A 131 -5.32 3.69 -1.94
C LYS A 131 -4.36 3.66 -0.76
N MET A 132 -3.54 4.70 -0.63
CA MET A 132 -2.69 4.93 0.52
C MET A 132 -3.17 6.20 1.20
N ASP A 133 -3.74 6.06 2.39
CA ASP A 133 -4.30 7.16 3.14
C ASP A 133 -3.36 7.58 4.26
N PHE A 134 -3.16 8.88 4.43
CA PHE A 134 -2.25 9.41 5.42
C PHE A 134 -2.97 10.35 6.37
N SER A 135 -2.63 10.26 7.66
CA SER A 135 -3.13 11.17 8.67
C SER A 135 -1.99 11.55 9.60
N VAL A 136 -2.12 12.68 10.26
CA VAL A 136 -1.15 13.10 11.27
C VAL A 136 -1.68 12.71 12.64
N GLY A 137 -0.82 12.12 13.45
CA GLY A 137 -1.17 11.80 14.82
C GLY A 137 -1.34 13.08 15.62
N THR A 138 -2.54 13.28 16.18
CA THR A 138 -2.85 14.47 16.97
C THR A 138 -2.87 14.19 18.47
N ASN A 139 -2.86 12.93 18.86
CA ASN A 139 -2.86 12.54 20.25
C ASN A 139 -1.43 12.67 20.80
N PRO A 140 -1.21 13.54 21.80
CA PRO A 140 0.13 13.70 22.38
C PRO A 140 0.75 12.40 22.85
N GLN A 141 -0.06 11.45 23.30
CA GLN A 141 0.44 10.16 23.77
C GLN A 141 1.09 9.34 22.67
N VAL A 142 0.65 9.54 21.44
CA VAL A 142 1.26 8.88 20.28
C VAL A 142 2.70 9.34 20.10
N HIS A 143 2.96 10.60 20.41
CA HIS A 143 4.29 11.17 20.26
C HIS A 143 5.20 10.87 21.43
N LEU A 144 4.63 10.58 22.58
CA LEU A 144 5.39 10.30 23.80
C LEU A 144 5.70 8.82 23.94
N GLY A 145 4.90 8.01 23.29
CA GLY A 145 5.02 6.56 23.37
C GLY A 145 6.13 5.98 22.56
#